data_db5c0dfcbc6f1c36dc0c911cc9d29bb5
#
_entry.id   db5c0dfcbc6f1c36dc0c911cc9d29bb5
#
_cell.length_a   1.000
_cell.length_b   1.000
_cell.length_c   1.000
_cell.angle_alpha   90.00
_cell.angle_beta   90.00
_cell.angle_gamma   90.00
#
_symmetry.space_group_name_H-M   'P 1'
#
loop_
_entity.id
_entity.type
_entity.pdbx_description
1 polymer ?
#
loop_
_entity_poly.entity_id
_entity_poly.type
_entity_poly.pdbx_seq_one_letter_code
_entity_poly.pdbx_strand_id
1 'polypeptide(L)'
;PYRRQRQMCIRDRIDMTIYEYGNPDADTVLIQLTGDHELSVLKNEVEEIRKRTSTDFRLIAAKVDDWNYELSPWKAPAVFGNEDFGDGAVRTLEQILTLCTDKSRTYYIGGYSLAGLFSLWAAYQTDVFSGIAAASPSVWFPGFIEYMKEHEIKSETVYLSLGDREEKTRNSVMSQVGNCIRMGYEWLIEHEINCNLEWNQGNHFREPDIRIAKAFAWVMEGK
;
A
#
# COMPACT_ATOMS: atom_id res chain seq x y z
N PRO A 1 18.40 17.39 0.25
CA PRO A 1 17.14 16.73 -0.01
C PRO A 1 16.71 17.02 -1.45
N TYR A 2 17.01 16.08 -2.36
CA TYR A 2 16.70 16.27 -3.78
C TYR A 2 15.34 15.66 -4.06
N ARG A 3 14.36 16.53 -4.34
CA ARG A 3 13.14 16.15 -5.07
C ARG A 3 13.51 16.12 -6.55
N ARG A 4 13.76 14.94 -7.13
CA ARG A 4 13.82 14.78 -8.59
C ARG A 4 12.43 14.40 -9.06
N GLN A 5 11.77 15.32 -9.73
CA GLN A 5 10.63 15.00 -10.56
C GLN A 5 11.23 14.49 -11.89
N ARG A 6 11.07 13.22 -12.16
CA ARG A 6 11.37 12.64 -13.46
C ARG A 6 10.07 12.22 -14.08
N GLN A 7 9.69 12.93 -15.12
CA GLN A 7 8.77 12.36 -16.09
C GLN A 7 9.61 11.40 -16.93
N MET A 8 9.54 10.12 -16.64
CA MET A 8 10.33 9.12 -17.33
C MET A 8 9.51 8.56 -18.48
N CYS A 9 9.67 9.16 -19.66
CA CYS A 9 9.33 8.52 -20.92
C CYS A 9 10.36 7.43 -21.20
N ILE A 10 10.15 6.23 -20.63
CA ILE A 10 10.76 5.02 -21.19
C ILE A 10 9.79 4.54 -22.26
N ARG A 11 10.30 4.34 -23.47
CA ARG A 11 9.56 3.90 -24.66
C ARG A 11 8.54 2.83 -24.26
N ASP A 12 7.28 3.17 -24.50
CA ASP A 12 6.15 2.29 -24.70
C ASP A 12 5.31 1.81 -23.51
N ARG A 13 5.24 2.40 -22.29
CA ARG A 13 4.15 1.93 -21.38
C ARG A 13 3.95 2.57 -20.00
N ILE A 14 4.67 3.58 -19.61
CA ILE A 14 4.40 4.20 -18.29
C ILE A 14 3.77 5.58 -18.48
N ASP A 15 2.46 5.66 -18.29
CA ASP A 15 1.71 6.93 -18.20
C ASP A 15 1.58 7.42 -16.73
N MET A 16 2.46 6.97 -15.83
CA MET A 16 2.37 7.26 -14.42
C MET A 16 3.40 8.31 -13.98
N THR A 17 2.98 9.31 -13.23
CA THR A 17 3.90 10.30 -12.64
C THR A 17 4.59 9.71 -11.42
N ILE A 18 5.93 9.81 -11.39
CA ILE A 18 6.77 9.23 -10.34
C ILE A 18 7.50 10.33 -9.59
N TYR A 19 7.54 10.21 -8.25
CA TYR A 19 8.35 11.03 -7.36
C TYR A 19 9.34 10.14 -6.62
N GLU A 20 10.60 10.55 -6.59
CA GLU A 20 11.67 9.76 -5.97
C GLU A 20 12.25 10.47 -4.76
N TYR A 21 12.51 9.69 -3.70
CA TYR A 21 13.12 10.13 -2.45
C TYR A 21 14.14 9.09 -1.98
N GLY A 22 15.03 9.50 -1.09
CA GLY A 22 16.04 8.61 -0.53
C GLY A 22 17.27 8.47 -1.40
N ASN A 23 17.98 7.35 -1.27
CA ASN A 23 19.19 7.05 -2.04
C ASN A 23 18.83 6.30 -3.33
N PRO A 24 19.11 6.86 -4.53
CA PRO A 24 18.77 6.20 -5.80
C PRO A 24 19.54 4.88 -6.02
N ASP A 25 20.66 4.70 -5.34
CA ASP A 25 21.53 3.53 -5.46
C ASP A 25 21.26 2.46 -4.39
N ALA A 26 20.29 2.68 -3.49
CA ALA A 26 19.94 1.72 -2.44
C ALA A 26 19.44 0.39 -3.02
N ASP A 27 19.85 -0.70 -2.39
CA ASP A 27 19.36 -2.06 -2.73
C ASP A 27 17.90 -2.27 -2.32
N THR A 28 17.42 -1.53 -1.32
CA THR A 28 16.04 -1.55 -0.86
C THR A 28 15.21 -0.48 -1.56
N VAL A 29 14.14 -0.90 -2.22
CA VAL A 29 13.22 -0.01 -2.96
C VAL A 29 11.81 -0.12 -2.39
N LEU A 30 11.28 1.00 -1.96
CA LEU A 30 9.91 1.14 -1.48
C LEU A 30 9.05 1.70 -2.61
N ILE A 31 8.02 0.97 -3.01
CA ILE A 31 7.02 1.41 -3.98
C ILE A 31 5.77 1.83 -3.23
N GLN A 32 5.34 3.06 -3.42
CA GLN A 32 4.13 3.58 -2.77
C GLN A 32 3.16 4.15 -3.80
N LEU A 33 1.93 3.63 -3.79
CA LEU A 33 0.84 4.23 -4.56
C LEU A 33 0.33 5.45 -3.78
N THR A 34 0.14 6.56 -4.48
CA THR A 34 -0.22 7.84 -3.86
C THR A 34 -1.17 8.64 -4.75
N GLY A 35 -2.06 9.39 -4.14
CA GLY A 35 -2.86 10.44 -4.79
C GLY A 35 -2.32 11.84 -4.49
N ASP A 36 -3.04 12.87 -4.94
CA ASP A 36 -2.63 14.27 -4.72
C ASP A 36 -2.56 14.64 -3.24
N HIS A 37 -3.39 14.03 -2.39
CA HIS A 37 -3.43 14.32 -0.96
C HIS A 37 -2.16 13.88 -0.24
N GLU A 38 -1.67 12.68 -0.54
CA GLU A 38 -0.48 12.10 0.10
C GLU A 38 0.81 12.78 -0.37
N LEU A 39 0.85 13.30 -1.60
CA LEU A 39 2.04 13.99 -2.15
C LEU A 39 2.55 15.12 -1.26
N SER A 40 1.65 15.84 -0.58
CA SER A 40 2.01 16.96 0.28
C SER A 40 2.76 16.54 1.54
N VAL A 41 2.56 15.31 2.02
CA VAL A 41 3.12 14.77 3.26
C VAL A 41 4.26 13.77 3.04
N LEU A 42 4.54 13.35 1.80
CA LEU A 42 5.60 12.39 1.47
C LEU A 42 6.98 12.76 2.03
N LYS A 43 7.31 14.05 2.06
CA LYS A 43 8.60 14.48 2.62
C LYS A 43 8.71 14.16 4.11
N ASN A 44 7.65 14.42 4.87
CA ASN A 44 7.58 14.07 6.28
C ASN A 44 7.61 12.57 6.50
N GLU A 45 6.88 11.83 5.67
CA GLU A 45 6.87 10.37 5.70
C GLU A 45 8.26 9.76 5.50
N VAL A 46 9.03 10.23 4.52
CA VAL A 46 10.41 9.79 4.29
C VAL A 46 11.31 10.06 5.50
N GLU A 47 11.16 11.23 6.14
CA GLU A 47 11.88 11.57 7.37
C GLU A 47 11.46 10.64 8.52
N GLU A 48 10.18 10.30 8.62
CA GLU A 48 9.65 9.38 9.62
C GLU A 48 10.10 7.93 9.40
N ILE A 49 10.22 7.47 8.15
CA ILE A 49 10.84 6.17 7.83
C ILE A 49 12.29 6.15 8.32
N ARG A 50 13.09 7.17 7.97
CA ARG A 50 14.50 7.28 8.38
C ARG A 50 14.73 7.28 9.89
N LYS A 51 13.77 7.78 10.66
CA LYS A 51 13.85 7.73 12.14
C LYS A 51 13.62 6.34 12.72
N ARG A 52 13.01 5.43 11.94
CA ARG A 52 12.55 4.12 12.43
C ARG A 52 13.40 2.96 11.93
N THR A 53 14.23 3.16 10.92
CA THR A 53 15.11 2.13 10.40
C THR A 53 16.50 2.70 10.08
N SER A 54 17.52 1.86 10.19
CA SER A 54 18.86 2.15 9.69
C SER A 54 19.09 1.69 8.25
N THR A 55 18.13 0.99 7.66
CA THR A 55 18.21 0.50 6.28
C THR A 55 18.20 1.69 5.32
N ASP A 56 19.19 1.73 4.42
CA ASP A 56 19.20 2.69 3.34
C ASP A 56 18.15 2.30 2.29
N PHE A 57 17.39 3.26 1.79
CA PHE A 57 16.29 2.98 0.87
C PHE A 57 16.09 4.06 -0.18
N ARG A 58 15.49 3.63 -1.30
CA ARG A 58 14.89 4.49 -2.32
C ARG A 58 13.38 4.34 -2.25
N LEU A 59 12.66 5.43 -2.06
CA LEU A 59 11.20 5.45 -2.17
C LEU A 59 10.79 5.98 -3.54
N ILE A 60 9.95 5.23 -4.22
CA ILE A 60 9.31 5.57 -5.49
C ILE A 60 7.83 5.72 -5.21
N ALA A 61 7.35 6.97 -5.14
CA ALA A 61 5.93 7.27 -5.03
C ALA A 61 5.33 7.38 -6.43
N ALA A 62 4.44 6.44 -6.74
CA ALA A 62 3.76 6.33 -8.01
C ALA A 62 2.36 6.94 -7.88
N LYS A 63 2.15 8.09 -8.56
CA LYS A 63 0.89 8.82 -8.50
C LYS A 63 -0.13 8.16 -9.41
N VAL A 64 -1.31 7.86 -8.86
CA VAL A 64 -2.51 7.49 -9.60
C VAL A 64 -3.40 8.73 -9.80
N ASP A 65 -4.08 8.81 -10.92
CA ASP A 65 -4.96 9.94 -11.27
C ASP A 65 -6.41 9.63 -10.97
N ASP A 66 -6.86 8.39 -11.18
CA ASP A 66 -8.20 7.91 -10.84
C ASP A 66 -8.13 6.89 -9.69
N TRP A 67 -8.27 7.41 -8.46
CA TRP A 67 -8.11 6.63 -7.23
C TRP A 67 -9.00 5.39 -7.17
N ASN A 68 -10.30 5.55 -7.49
CA ASN A 68 -11.25 4.45 -7.42
C ASN A 68 -11.11 3.45 -8.56
N TYR A 69 -10.72 3.90 -9.74
CA TYR A 69 -10.52 3.02 -10.87
C TYR A 69 -9.21 2.26 -10.81
N GLU A 70 -8.09 2.98 -10.64
CA GLU A 70 -6.74 2.43 -10.81
C GLU A 70 -6.30 1.53 -9.65
N LEU A 71 -6.88 1.70 -8.46
CA LEU A 71 -6.51 0.92 -7.27
C LEU A 71 -7.47 -0.22 -6.93
N SER A 72 -8.60 -0.32 -7.62
CA SER A 72 -9.59 -1.35 -7.33
C SER A 72 -9.37 -2.63 -8.13
N PRO A 73 -9.34 -3.79 -7.45
CA PRO A 73 -9.12 -5.09 -8.09
C PRO A 73 -10.23 -5.52 -9.05
N TRP A 74 -11.46 -5.12 -8.77
CA TRP A 74 -12.67 -5.40 -9.55
C TRP A 74 -13.72 -4.32 -9.34
N LYS A 75 -14.71 -4.30 -10.21
CA LYS A 75 -15.83 -3.35 -10.14
C LYS A 75 -16.68 -3.60 -8.90
N ALA A 76 -16.99 -2.54 -8.20
CA ALA A 76 -17.89 -2.57 -7.05
C ALA A 76 -18.71 -1.27 -6.98
N PRO A 77 -19.94 -1.31 -6.43
CA PRO A 77 -20.71 -0.09 -6.20
C PRO A 77 -20.01 0.87 -5.25
N ALA A 78 -20.28 2.16 -5.40
CA ALA A 78 -19.82 3.20 -4.50
C ALA A 78 -20.16 2.88 -3.04
N VAL A 79 -19.17 2.91 -2.15
CA VAL A 79 -19.34 2.78 -0.70
C VAL A 79 -19.34 4.15 -0.03
N PHE A 80 -18.62 5.09 -0.60
CA PHE A 80 -18.61 6.51 -0.21
C PHE A 80 -18.64 7.38 -1.47
N GLY A 81 -19.13 8.61 -1.33
CA GLY A 81 -19.32 9.46 -2.51
C GLY A 81 -20.37 8.90 -3.47
N ASN A 82 -20.21 9.18 -4.77
CA ASN A 82 -21.16 8.79 -5.83
C ASN A 82 -20.47 8.05 -6.98
N GLU A 83 -19.17 7.77 -6.89
CA GLU A 83 -18.37 7.12 -7.93
C GLU A 83 -18.16 5.66 -7.59
N ASP A 84 -18.54 4.77 -8.49
CA ASP A 84 -18.29 3.34 -8.39
C ASP A 84 -16.78 3.04 -8.45
N PHE A 85 -16.38 1.90 -7.91
CA PHE A 85 -15.04 1.39 -8.04
C PHE A 85 -14.83 0.75 -9.41
N GLY A 86 -13.63 0.93 -9.97
CA GLY A 86 -13.25 0.35 -11.25
C GLY A 86 -12.63 -1.06 -11.15
N ASP A 87 -11.85 -1.41 -12.15
CA ASP A 87 -11.11 -2.67 -12.26
C ASP A 87 -9.70 -2.47 -12.84
N GLY A 88 -9.14 -1.28 -12.62
CA GLY A 88 -7.86 -0.87 -13.19
C GLY A 88 -6.61 -1.41 -12.48
N ALA A 89 -6.75 -2.06 -11.32
CA ALA A 89 -5.61 -2.48 -10.50
C ALA A 89 -4.61 -3.38 -11.25
N VAL A 90 -5.09 -4.26 -12.14
CA VAL A 90 -4.21 -5.12 -12.95
C VAL A 90 -3.27 -4.27 -13.82
N ARG A 91 -3.80 -3.26 -14.52
CA ARG A 91 -3.01 -2.36 -15.36
C ARG A 91 -2.04 -1.53 -14.52
N THR A 92 -2.49 -1.05 -13.37
CA THR A 92 -1.65 -0.30 -12.43
C THR A 92 -0.48 -1.16 -11.95
N LEU A 93 -0.74 -2.43 -11.58
CA LEU A 93 0.29 -3.36 -11.16
C LEU A 93 1.30 -3.65 -12.29
N GLU A 94 0.84 -3.85 -13.52
CA GLU A 94 1.72 -4.03 -14.69
C GLU A 94 2.68 -2.85 -14.84
N GLN A 95 2.20 -1.61 -14.67
CA GLN A 95 3.04 -0.41 -14.73
C GLN A 95 4.05 -0.38 -13.57
N ILE A 96 3.63 -0.70 -12.35
CA ILE A 96 4.52 -0.77 -11.18
C ILE A 96 5.61 -1.83 -11.38
N LEU A 97 5.29 -2.99 -11.92
CA LEU A 97 6.28 -4.05 -12.16
C LEU A 97 7.36 -3.64 -13.16
N THR A 98 7.10 -2.69 -14.05
CA THR A 98 8.15 -2.14 -14.91
C THR A 98 9.22 -1.35 -14.16
N LEU A 99 8.91 -0.89 -12.94
CA LEU A 99 9.86 -0.22 -12.04
C LEU A 99 10.70 -1.20 -11.23
N CYS A 100 10.28 -2.48 -11.17
CA CYS A 100 10.86 -3.54 -10.35
C CYS A 100 11.70 -4.53 -11.16
N THR A 101 12.46 -4.05 -12.14
CA THR A 101 13.18 -4.91 -13.11
C THR A 101 14.58 -5.34 -12.67
N ASP A 102 15.18 -4.65 -11.71
CA ASP A 102 16.52 -4.95 -11.21
C ASP A 102 16.46 -6.04 -10.14
N LYS A 103 16.79 -7.26 -10.52
CA LYS A 103 16.73 -8.45 -9.64
C LYS A 103 17.76 -8.44 -8.50
N SER A 104 18.71 -7.53 -8.50
CA SER A 104 19.67 -7.36 -7.40
C SER A 104 19.08 -6.56 -6.23
N ARG A 105 17.90 -5.93 -6.42
CA ARG A 105 17.24 -5.10 -5.43
C ARG A 105 16.07 -5.83 -4.76
N THR A 106 15.80 -5.43 -3.53
CA THR A 106 14.64 -5.90 -2.76
C THR A 106 13.52 -4.87 -2.85
N TYR A 107 12.34 -5.30 -3.25
CA TYR A 107 11.18 -4.42 -3.42
C TYR A 107 10.14 -4.66 -2.34
N TYR A 108 9.63 -3.57 -1.79
CA TYR A 108 8.48 -3.54 -0.89
C TYR A 108 7.40 -2.65 -1.50
N ILE A 109 6.14 -3.03 -1.33
CA ILE A 109 5.02 -2.20 -1.80
C ILE A 109 4.15 -1.79 -0.63
N GLY A 110 3.61 -0.57 -0.69
CA GLY A 110 2.75 -0.08 0.37
C GLY A 110 1.85 1.07 -0.07
N GLY A 111 0.96 1.42 0.83
CA GLY A 111 0.05 2.53 0.65
C GLY A 111 -0.94 2.68 1.79
N TYR A 112 -1.71 3.75 1.72
CA TYR A 112 -2.75 4.09 2.68
C TYR A 112 -4.14 3.87 2.07
N SER A 113 -5.11 3.45 2.88
CA SER A 113 -6.50 3.33 2.44
C SER A 113 -6.67 2.36 1.26
N LEU A 114 -7.20 2.82 0.12
CA LEU A 114 -7.36 2.01 -1.09
C LEU A 114 -6.01 1.61 -1.71
N ALA A 115 -4.97 2.44 -1.57
CA ALA A 115 -3.60 2.07 -1.96
C ALA A 115 -3.03 0.97 -1.05
N GLY A 116 -3.42 0.93 0.23
CA GLY A 116 -3.12 -0.18 1.13
C GLY A 116 -3.83 -1.48 0.73
N LEU A 117 -5.09 -1.38 0.32
CA LEU A 117 -5.84 -2.52 -0.28
C LEU A 117 -5.15 -3.04 -1.54
N PHE A 118 -4.80 -2.13 -2.47
CA PHE A 118 -4.08 -2.46 -3.69
C PHE A 118 -2.77 -3.20 -3.40
N SER A 119 -1.99 -2.70 -2.44
CA SER A 119 -0.70 -3.31 -2.05
C SER A 119 -0.91 -4.72 -1.50
N LEU A 120 -1.94 -4.93 -0.67
CA LEU A 120 -2.29 -6.25 -0.15
C LEU A 120 -2.80 -7.17 -1.27
N TRP A 121 -3.62 -6.68 -2.20
CA TRP A 121 -4.06 -7.43 -3.37
C TRP A 121 -2.89 -7.81 -4.29
N ALA A 122 -1.91 -6.92 -4.49
CA ALA A 122 -0.72 -7.18 -5.30
C ALA A 122 0.09 -8.38 -4.78
N ALA A 123 0.09 -8.63 -3.46
CA ALA A 123 0.73 -9.78 -2.85
C ALA A 123 0.17 -11.14 -3.32
N TYR A 124 -1.05 -11.16 -3.84
CA TYR A 124 -1.65 -12.35 -4.43
C TYR A 124 -1.36 -12.50 -5.93
N GLN A 125 -0.93 -11.42 -6.59
CA GLN A 125 -0.66 -11.40 -8.03
C GLN A 125 0.79 -11.78 -8.37
N THR A 126 1.74 -11.37 -7.54
CA THR A 126 3.17 -11.48 -7.83
C THR A 126 4.00 -11.72 -6.57
N ASP A 127 5.13 -12.39 -6.73
CA ASP A 127 6.15 -12.65 -5.71
C ASP A 127 7.31 -11.62 -5.72
N VAL A 128 7.17 -10.55 -6.51
CA VAL A 128 8.21 -9.51 -6.64
C VAL A 128 8.42 -8.74 -5.33
N PHE A 129 7.38 -8.61 -4.50
CA PHE A 129 7.43 -7.81 -3.29
C PHE A 129 7.76 -8.68 -2.06
N SER A 130 8.90 -8.40 -1.43
CA SER A 130 9.35 -9.09 -0.22
C SER A 130 8.51 -8.78 1.01
N GLY A 131 7.77 -7.65 1.00
CA GLY A 131 6.85 -7.30 2.08
C GLY A 131 5.85 -6.24 1.66
N ILE A 132 4.71 -6.24 2.35
CA ILE A 132 3.53 -5.43 2.09
C ILE A 132 3.28 -4.48 3.25
N ALA A 133 3.37 -3.17 3.00
CA ALA A 133 3.14 -2.11 3.98
C ALA A 133 1.73 -1.53 3.80
N ALA A 134 0.71 -2.22 4.32
CA ALA A 134 -0.69 -1.82 4.18
C ALA A 134 -1.17 -1.02 5.41
N ALA A 135 -1.10 0.30 5.35
CA ALA A 135 -1.55 1.17 6.42
C ALA A 135 -3.02 1.56 6.26
N SER A 136 -3.82 1.31 7.27
CA SER A 136 -5.28 1.55 7.27
C SER A 136 -5.97 1.10 5.97
N PRO A 137 -5.69 -0.14 5.48
CA PRO A 137 -6.17 -0.58 4.18
C PRO A 137 -7.69 -0.68 4.14
N SER A 138 -8.28 -0.38 2.99
CA SER A 138 -9.73 -0.46 2.74
C SER A 138 -10.22 -1.91 2.63
N VAL A 139 -9.89 -2.78 3.60
CA VAL A 139 -10.21 -4.23 3.57
C VAL A 139 -11.72 -4.53 3.68
N TRP A 140 -12.54 -3.50 3.93
CA TRP A 140 -14.00 -3.54 3.78
C TRP A 140 -14.46 -3.59 2.32
N PHE A 141 -13.56 -3.48 1.36
CA PHE A 141 -13.88 -3.51 -0.06
C PHE A 141 -14.67 -4.79 -0.41
N PRO A 142 -15.77 -4.68 -1.16
CA PRO A 142 -16.70 -5.80 -1.36
C PRO A 142 -16.02 -7.06 -1.91
N GLY A 143 -16.12 -8.17 -1.20
CA GLY A 143 -15.57 -9.46 -1.59
C GLY A 143 -14.07 -9.65 -1.29
N PHE A 144 -13.38 -8.67 -0.68
CA PHE A 144 -11.92 -8.75 -0.53
C PHE A 144 -11.47 -9.80 0.50
N ILE A 145 -12.18 -9.94 1.61
CA ILE A 145 -11.86 -10.97 2.62
C ILE A 145 -12.09 -12.38 2.07
N GLU A 146 -13.13 -12.57 1.30
CA GLU A 146 -13.42 -13.83 0.58
C GLU A 146 -12.31 -14.13 -0.43
N TYR A 147 -11.90 -13.11 -1.19
CA TYR A 147 -10.79 -13.22 -2.13
C TYR A 147 -9.48 -13.66 -1.44
N MET A 148 -9.13 -13.06 -0.28
CA MET A 148 -7.96 -13.47 0.50
C MET A 148 -8.00 -14.96 0.88
N LYS A 149 -9.18 -15.48 1.23
CA LYS A 149 -9.35 -16.87 1.64
C LYS A 149 -9.31 -17.88 0.49
N GLU A 150 -9.64 -17.45 -0.71
CA GLU A 150 -9.72 -18.29 -1.91
C GLU A 150 -8.41 -18.32 -2.72
N HIS A 151 -7.45 -17.46 -2.40
CA HIS A 151 -6.23 -17.31 -3.16
C HIS A 151 -4.99 -17.45 -2.27
N GLU A 152 -3.90 -17.92 -2.85
CA GLU A 152 -2.61 -18.04 -2.18
C GLU A 152 -1.84 -16.71 -2.23
N ILE A 153 -1.42 -16.22 -1.06
CA ILE A 153 -0.57 -15.04 -0.97
C ILE A 153 0.89 -15.42 -1.31
N LYS A 154 1.57 -14.55 -2.07
CA LYS A 154 2.94 -14.78 -2.56
C LYS A 154 4.00 -14.00 -1.79
N SER A 155 3.60 -13.14 -0.86
CA SER A 155 4.50 -12.39 0.02
C SER A 155 4.52 -13.03 1.41
N GLU A 156 5.71 -13.15 2.00
CA GLU A 156 5.90 -13.77 3.31
C GLU A 156 5.76 -12.78 4.48
N THR A 157 5.73 -11.48 4.19
CA THR A 157 5.73 -10.42 5.21
C THR A 157 4.66 -9.39 4.92
N VAL A 158 3.74 -9.17 5.88
CA VAL A 158 2.62 -8.23 5.74
C VAL A 158 2.48 -7.40 7.02
N TYR A 159 2.51 -6.08 6.86
CA TYR A 159 2.12 -5.18 7.94
C TYR A 159 0.73 -4.62 7.67
N LEU A 160 -0.12 -4.75 8.66
CA LEU A 160 -1.46 -4.16 8.69
C LEU A 160 -1.55 -3.13 9.82
N SER A 161 -2.26 -2.06 9.62
CA SER A 161 -2.64 -1.17 10.73
C SER A 161 -4.04 -0.61 10.55
N LEU A 162 -4.61 -0.13 11.66
CA LEU A 162 -5.91 0.55 11.67
C LEU A 162 -5.96 1.57 12.80
N GLY A 163 -6.72 2.65 12.60
CA GLY A 163 -7.04 3.56 13.69
C GLY A 163 -8.15 3.01 14.58
N ASP A 164 -8.04 3.18 15.91
CA ASP A 164 -8.97 2.66 16.93
C ASP A 164 -10.39 3.26 16.85
N ARG A 165 -10.59 4.24 15.96
CA ARG A 165 -11.88 4.90 15.71
C ARG A 165 -12.36 4.77 14.26
N GLU A 166 -11.65 4.07 13.39
CA GLU A 166 -12.05 3.94 11.99
C GLU A 166 -13.35 3.13 11.82
N GLU A 167 -13.56 2.11 12.63
CA GLU A 167 -14.82 1.34 12.63
C GLU A 167 -16.01 2.12 13.22
N LYS A 168 -15.78 3.31 13.85
CA LYS A 168 -16.82 4.17 14.43
C LYS A 168 -17.39 5.16 13.41
N THR A 169 -17.58 4.74 12.18
CA THR A 169 -18.24 5.52 11.12
C THR A 169 -19.73 5.19 11.01
N ARG A 170 -20.51 6.11 10.44
CA ARG A 170 -21.95 5.89 10.16
C ARG A 170 -22.19 5.07 8.89
N ASN A 171 -21.20 4.95 8.03
CA ASN A 171 -21.28 4.14 6.83
C ASN A 171 -21.25 2.65 7.22
N SER A 172 -22.29 1.90 6.87
CA SER A 172 -22.48 0.52 7.31
C SER A 172 -21.43 -0.45 6.72
N VAL A 173 -20.89 -0.16 5.54
CA VAL A 173 -19.83 -0.96 4.91
C VAL A 173 -18.48 -0.62 5.53
N MET A 174 -18.14 0.67 5.57
CA MET A 174 -16.85 1.11 6.14
C MET A 174 -16.71 0.79 7.63
N SER A 175 -17.82 0.74 8.38
CA SER A 175 -17.79 0.35 9.80
C SER A 175 -17.33 -1.11 10.02
N GLN A 176 -17.37 -1.94 8.99
CA GLN A 176 -16.87 -3.32 9.04
C GLN A 176 -15.34 -3.41 8.97
N VAL A 177 -14.63 -2.29 8.73
CA VAL A 177 -13.17 -2.31 8.55
C VAL A 177 -12.43 -2.99 9.70
N GLY A 178 -12.87 -2.77 10.94
CA GLY A 178 -12.29 -3.42 12.12
C GLY A 178 -12.47 -4.93 12.14
N ASN A 179 -13.66 -5.43 11.75
CA ASN A 179 -13.92 -6.86 11.61
C ASN A 179 -13.13 -7.45 10.44
N CYS A 180 -13.17 -6.80 9.28
CA CYS A 180 -12.45 -7.26 8.08
C CYS A 180 -10.95 -7.38 8.33
N ILE A 181 -10.32 -6.38 8.96
CA ILE A 181 -8.87 -6.42 9.18
C ILE A 181 -8.46 -7.50 10.18
N ARG A 182 -9.28 -7.76 11.24
CA ARG A 182 -9.04 -8.87 12.18
C ARG A 182 -9.14 -10.22 11.45
N MET A 183 -10.18 -10.42 10.64
CA MET A 183 -10.35 -11.65 9.84
C MET A 183 -9.18 -11.86 8.88
N GLY A 184 -8.75 -10.80 8.19
CA GLY A 184 -7.60 -10.87 7.28
C GLY A 184 -6.30 -11.18 8.03
N TYR A 185 -6.07 -10.55 9.18
CA TYR A 185 -4.91 -10.81 10.03
C TYR A 185 -4.89 -12.25 10.55
N GLU A 186 -6.01 -12.74 11.10
CA GLU A 186 -6.14 -14.11 11.59
C GLU A 186 -5.85 -15.12 10.48
N TRP A 187 -6.41 -14.89 9.29
CA TRP A 187 -6.17 -15.74 8.12
C TRP A 187 -4.68 -15.76 7.71
N LEU A 188 -3.99 -14.60 7.71
CA LEU A 188 -2.56 -14.52 7.39
C LEU A 188 -1.71 -15.29 8.40
N ILE A 189 -2.00 -15.16 9.69
CA ILE A 189 -1.29 -15.89 10.77
C ILE A 189 -1.51 -17.40 10.66
N GLU A 190 -2.74 -17.84 10.38
CA GLU A 190 -3.06 -19.27 10.19
C GLU A 190 -2.31 -19.89 8.99
N HIS A 191 -1.91 -19.05 8.01
CA HIS A 191 -1.13 -19.46 6.85
C HIS A 191 0.38 -19.18 6.99
N GLU A 192 0.86 -19.03 8.22
CA GLU A 192 2.28 -18.85 8.56
C GLU A 192 2.94 -17.61 7.94
N ILE A 193 2.14 -16.60 7.54
CA ILE A 193 2.66 -15.31 7.06
C ILE A 193 3.18 -14.50 8.25
N ASN A 194 4.40 -13.97 8.13
CA ASN A 194 4.92 -13.00 9.11
C ASN A 194 4.10 -11.71 9.05
N CYS A 195 3.10 -11.60 9.91
CA CYS A 195 2.12 -10.52 9.88
C CYS A 195 2.03 -9.78 11.20
N ASN A 196 1.97 -8.45 11.12
CA ASN A 196 1.67 -7.57 12.26
C ASN A 196 0.36 -6.83 12.02
N LEU A 197 -0.42 -6.64 13.09
CA LEU A 197 -1.58 -5.75 13.09
C LEU A 197 -1.40 -4.69 14.20
N GLU A 198 -1.10 -3.46 13.81
CA GLU A 198 -0.94 -2.33 14.73
C GLU A 198 -2.21 -1.48 14.81
N TRP A 199 -2.70 -1.25 16.03
CA TRP A 199 -3.78 -0.30 16.29
C TRP A 199 -3.19 1.08 16.62
N ASN A 200 -3.53 2.08 15.79
CA ASN A 200 -3.11 3.45 15.97
C ASN A 200 -4.24 4.27 16.64
N GLN A 201 -3.88 5.32 17.36
CA GLN A 201 -4.87 6.21 17.93
C GLN A 201 -5.54 7.08 16.85
N GLY A 202 -6.87 7.16 16.85
CA GLY A 202 -7.65 8.10 16.03
C GLY A 202 -8.41 7.46 14.89
N ASN A 203 -8.94 8.33 14.04
CA ASN A 203 -9.73 7.96 12.86
C ASN A 203 -8.84 7.77 11.61
N HIS A 204 -9.48 7.49 10.48
CA HIS A 204 -8.81 7.27 9.20
C HIS A 204 -7.92 8.43 8.70
N PHE A 205 -8.18 9.65 9.12
CA PHE A 205 -7.47 10.84 8.64
C PHE A 205 -6.33 11.31 9.56
N ARG A 206 -6.08 10.57 10.66
CA ARG A 206 -5.04 10.95 11.60
C ARG A 206 -3.69 10.34 11.25
N GLU A 207 -2.71 11.19 10.99
CA GLU A 207 -1.30 10.85 10.83
C GLU A 207 -1.03 9.74 9.78
N PRO A 208 -1.60 9.82 8.54
CA PRO A 208 -1.43 8.79 7.53
C PRO A 208 0.04 8.59 7.16
N ASP A 209 0.83 9.65 7.07
CA ASP A 209 2.26 9.65 6.80
C ASP A 209 3.07 8.89 7.87
N ILE A 210 2.72 9.06 9.14
CA ILE A 210 3.37 8.34 10.24
C ILE A 210 3.00 6.86 10.22
N ARG A 211 1.75 6.54 9.91
CA ARG A 211 1.28 5.14 9.85
C ARG A 211 1.93 4.36 8.71
N ILE A 212 2.03 4.97 7.52
CA ILE A 212 2.70 4.30 6.40
C ILE A 212 4.22 4.21 6.62
N ALA A 213 4.83 5.22 7.26
CA ALA A 213 6.23 5.17 7.64
C ALA A 213 6.56 4.02 8.61
N LYS A 214 5.68 3.77 9.60
CA LYS A 214 5.79 2.60 10.48
C LYS A 214 5.70 1.29 9.71
N ALA A 215 4.75 1.22 8.77
CA ALA A 215 4.53 0.03 7.97
C ALA A 215 5.77 -0.31 7.12
N PHE A 216 6.33 0.65 6.41
CA PHE A 216 7.55 0.44 5.63
C PHE A 216 8.75 0.08 6.50
N ALA A 217 8.94 0.79 7.61
CA ALA A 217 10.05 0.48 8.52
C ALA A 217 9.96 -0.96 9.05
N TRP A 218 8.76 -1.40 9.41
CA TRP A 218 8.56 -2.75 9.95
C TRP A 218 8.83 -3.84 8.91
N VAL A 219 8.31 -3.71 7.68
CA VAL A 219 8.51 -4.74 6.64
C VAL A 219 9.96 -4.83 6.17
N MET A 220 10.71 -3.73 6.20
CA MET A 220 12.15 -3.73 5.88
C MET A 220 12.99 -4.45 6.93
N GLU A 221 12.57 -4.45 8.19
CA GLU A 221 13.31 -5.09 9.28
C GLU A 221 13.05 -6.61 9.38
N GLY A 222 11.98 -7.11 8.73
CA GLY A 222 11.63 -8.53 8.70
C GLY A 222 11.30 -9.13 10.07
N LYS A 223 10.80 -8.30 11.01
CA LYS A 223 10.51 -8.71 12.39
C LYS A 223 9.08 -9.16 12.57
#